data_a17007a12a6337df79d474b4acac93e8
#
_entry.id   a17007a12a6337df79d474b4acac93e8
#
_cell.length_a   1.000
_cell.length_b   1.000
_cell.length_c   1.000
_cell.angle_alpha   90.00
_cell.angle_beta   90.00
_cell.angle_gamma   90.00
#
_symmetry.space_group_name_H-M   'P 1'
#
loop_
_entity.id
_entity.type
_entity.pdbx_description
1 polymer ?
#
loop_
_entity_poly.entity_id
_entity_poly.type
_entity_poly.pdbx_seq_one_letter_code
_entity_poly.pdbx_strand_id
1 'polypeptide(L)'
;MRTVTTEDNPYKVAGDILFASSEVESDFRSVDLYGSSVRRKKEDAICSRFHLENESGTGDIAVYQTFPGMELVYNDMHMEYCNKMQSPRPGFIEINYCREGRCECAFGERSYCYMAAGNLSICTLHKKSHTSTFPTSHYHGITITIELEEITDEMRRILKLLSINLTRISEFAGKQDFYMVRANETVQHIFSELYTVQEHIKPSYIRIKLLELLLILTEMDFDRIKNDYVYFSKSQRNCTRQIHDFIVGHIKEHYTIEELAECFEISPTAMKRCFKGMYGAPVYAYLRTYRLQIAEKLLREGNLSVGEIATEIGYTNPNKFTSAFRGEYGMTPTESVSYTHLTLPTIL
;
A
#
# COMPACT_ATOMS: atom_id res chain seq x y z
N MET A 1 13.94 -52.82 33.97
CA MET A 1 14.22 -51.49 33.42
C MET A 1 14.51 -51.64 31.94
N ARG A 2 13.53 -51.37 31.08
CA ARG A 2 13.75 -51.32 29.62
C ARG A 2 13.98 -49.88 29.25
N THR A 3 15.14 -49.57 28.72
CA THR A 3 15.48 -48.27 28.11
C THR A 3 14.63 -48.06 26.87
N VAL A 4 13.79 -47.04 26.91
CA VAL A 4 13.05 -46.57 25.75
C VAL A 4 14.04 -45.78 24.90
N THR A 5 14.32 -46.27 23.69
CA THR A 5 15.11 -45.57 22.69
C THR A 5 14.27 -44.46 22.04
N THR A 6 14.86 -43.28 21.82
CA THR A 6 14.27 -42.02 21.40
C THR A 6 13.97 -41.94 19.88
N GLU A 7 13.52 -43.03 19.22
CA GLU A 7 13.35 -43.07 17.76
C GLU A 7 11.93 -43.03 17.26
N ASP A 8 10.89 -42.99 18.09
CA ASP A 8 9.50 -42.98 17.68
C ASP A 8 8.78 -41.68 18.12
N ASN A 9 9.16 -40.54 17.49
CA ASN A 9 8.36 -39.34 17.58
C ASN A 9 7.65 -39.09 16.25
N PRO A 10 6.31 -39.34 16.11
CA PRO A 10 5.57 -39.19 14.89
C PRO A 10 5.51 -37.73 14.36
N TYR A 11 5.88 -36.75 15.21
CA TYR A 11 5.93 -35.34 14.80
C TYR A 11 7.23 -34.94 14.11
N LYS A 12 8.29 -35.76 14.17
CA LYS A 12 9.56 -35.48 13.48
C LYS A 12 9.46 -35.67 11.98
N VAL A 13 8.63 -36.63 11.54
CA VAL A 13 8.41 -36.93 10.11
C VAL A 13 7.64 -35.83 9.38
N ALA A 14 6.73 -35.11 10.07
CA ALA A 14 5.97 -34.04 9.48
C ALA A 14 6.79 -32.75 9.30
N GLY A 15 7.79 -32.50 10.14
CA GLY A 15 8.68 -31.34 10.04
C GLY A 15 9.63 -31.43 8.84
N ASP A 16 10.17 -32.61 8.57
CA ASP A 16 11.15 -32.82 7.50
C ASP A 16 10.51 -32.84 6.09
N ILE A 17 9.22 -33.14 5.99
CA ILE A 17 8.48 -33.15 4.71
C ILE A 17 8.10 -31.73 4.27
N LEU A 18 7.86 -30.82 5.22
CA LEU A 18 7.48 -29.42 4.91
C LEU A 18 8.70 -28.48 4.77
N PHE A 19 9.87 -28.91 5.28
CA PHE A 19 11.08 -28.09 5.39
C PHE A 19 12.34 -28.80 4.92
N ALA A 20 12.23 -29.76 3.98
CA ALA A 20 13.41 -30.22 3.28
C ALA A 20 14.06 -28.97 2.66
N SER A 21 15.11 -28.49 3.32
CA SER A 21 16.01 -27.46 2.80
C SER A 21 16.74 -28.04 1.60
N SER A 22 16.08 -28.11 0.45
CA SER A 22 16.81 -27.90 -0.79
C SER A 22 17.39 -26.49 -0.62
N GLU A 23 18.67 -26.30 -0.87
CA GLU A 23 19.29 -25.02 -1.20
C GLU A 23 18.62 -24.50 -2.46
N VAL A 24 17.36 -24.09 -2.34
CA VAL A 24 16.70 -23.23 -3.28
C VAL A 24 17.32 -21.87 -2.98
N GLU A 25 18.22 -21.41 -3.83
CA GLU A 25 18.44 -19.97 -3.97
C GLU A 25 17.04 -19.36 -3.96
N SER A 26 16.72 -18.65 -2.89
CA SER A 26 15.40 -18.06 -2.70
C SER A 26 15.30 -16.93 -3.71
N ASP A 27 14.75 -17.26 -4.87
CA ASP A 27 14.53 -16.34 -5.97
C ASP A 27 13.34 -15.46 -5.56
N PHE A 28 13.62 -14.35 -4.86
CA PHE A 28 12.61 -13.39 -4.42
C PHE A 28 12.09 -12.62 -5.66
N ARG A 29 11.22 -13.26 -6.41
CA ARG A 29 10.75 -12.81 -7.72
C ARG A 29 9.91 -11.53 -7.66
N SER A 30 9.21 -11.28 -6.54
CA SER A 30 8.48 -10.02 -6.36
C SER A 30 9.40 -8.80 -6.32
N VAL A 31 10.69 -8.98 -5.98
CA VAL A 31 11.68 -7.90 -5.97
C VAL A 31 12.16 -7.55 -7.35
N ASP A 32 12.25 -8.51 -8.25
CA ASP A 32 12.60 -8.27 -9.66
C ASP A 32 11.60 -7.32 -10.34
N LEU A 33 10.42 -7.18 -9.75
CA LEU A 33 9.41 -6.24 -10.22
C LEU A 33 9.84 -4.77 -10.10
N TYR A 34 10.75 -4.43 -9.17
CA TYR A 34 11.12 -3.03 -8.89
C TYR A 34 12.42 -2.57 -9.57
N GLY A 35 13.13 -3.47 -10.27
CA GLY A 35 14.30 -3.13 -11.10
C GLY A 35 15.49 -2.60 -10.30
N SER A 36 16.34 -1.78 -10.96
CA SER A 36 17.62 -1.30 -10.43
C SER A 36 17.51 -0.29 -9.28
N SER A 37 16.32 0.19 -8.96
CA SER A 37 16.09 1.14 -7.86
C SER A 37 16.07 0.49 -6.48
N VAL A 38 16.28 -0.83 -6.41
CA VAL A 38 16.16 -1.62 -5.18
C VAL A 38 17.53 -1.92 -4.61
N ARG A 39 17.72 -1.65 -3.32
CA ARG A 39 18.90 -2.09 -2.56
C ARG A 39 18.48 -3.09 -1.49
N ARG A 40 19.10 -4.26 -1.46
CA ARG A 40 18.88 -5.26 -0.41
C ARG A 40 19.45 -4.76 0.91
N LYS A 41 18.61 -4.66 1.96
CA LYS A 41 19.01 -4.21 3.31
C LYS A 41 19.40 -5.38 4.21
N LYS A 42 18.62 -6.45 4.22
CA LYS A 42 18.80 -7.60 5.10
C LYS A 42 18.11 -8.81 4.53
N GLU A 43 18.73 -9.96 4.67
CA GLU A 43 18.18 -11.25 4.29
C GLU A 43 18.31 -12.22 5.46
N ASP A 44 17.25 -12.95 5.74
CA ASP A 44 17.27 -14.17 6.54
C ASP A 44 16.53 -15.27 5.77
N ALA A 45 16.54 -16.50 6.28
CA ALA A 45 16.01 -17.67 5.58
C ALA A 45 14.50 -17.56 5.20
N ILE A 46 13.77 -16.57 5.71
CA ILE A 46 12.30 -16.46 5.57
C ILE A 46 11.87 -15.09 5.08
N CYS A 47 12.64 -14.03 5.37
CA CYS A 47 12.29 -12.65 5.07
C CYS A 47 13.45 -11.91 4.45
N SER A 48 13.22 -11.29 3.30
CA SER A 48 14.16 -10.32 2.71
C SER A 48 13.60 -8.91 2.79
N ARG A 49 14.45 -7.96 3.20
CA ARG A 49 14.09 -6.54 3.31
C ARG A 49 14.86 -5.74 2.28
N PHE A 50 14.16 -4.87 1.59
CA PHE A 50 14.69 -4.04 0.52
C PHE A 50 14.31 -2.59 0.75
N HIS A 51 15.20 -1.71 0.32
CA HIS A 51 14.98 -0.28 0.28
C HIS A 51 14.91 0.21 -1.16
N LEU A 52 13.91 1.00 -1.45
CA LEU A 52 13.72 1.68 -2.73
C LEU A 52 14.00 3.16 -2.53
N GLU A 53 14.65 3.78 -3.51
CA GLU A 53 14.92 5.22 -3.49
C GLU A 53 14.88 5.74 -4.93
N ASN A 54 14.20 6.85 -5.13
CA ASN A 54 14.22 7.61 -6.37
C ASN A 54 14.04 9.10 -6.06
N GLU A 55 14.00 9.94 -7.09
CA GLU A 55 13.85 11.39 -6.97
C GLU A 55 12.55 11.84 -6.29
N SER A 56 11.52 10.99 -6.22
CA SER A 56 10.23 11.31 -5.60
C SER A 56 10.14 10.88 -4.13
N GLY A 57 11.10 10.12 -3.62
CA GLY A 57 11.12 9.68 -2.23
C GLY A 57 11.71 8.29 -2.02
N THR A 58 11.32 7.67 -0.91
CA THR A 58 11.83 6.37 -0.47
C THR A 58 10.71 5.38 -0.18
N GLY A 59 11.04 4.08 -0.18
CA GLY A 59 10.14 3.02 0.24
C GLY A 59 10.90 1.85 0.85
N ASP A 60 10.25 1.13 1.72
CA ASP A 60 10.76 -0.11 2.27
C ASP A 60 9.77 -1.25 1.96
N ILE A 61 10.31 -2.40 1.55
CA ILE A 61 9.53 -3.61 1.34
C ILE A 61 10.11 -4.77 2.14
N ALA A 62 9.22 -5.62 2.69
CA ALA A 62 9.61 -6.85 3.35
C ALA A 62 8.88 -8.02 2.69
N VAL A 63 9.64 -8.91 2.07
CA VAL A 63 9.14 -10.07 1.32
C VAL A 63 9.27 -11.32 2.19
N TYR A 64 8.17 -11.99 2.42
CA TYR A 64 8.10 -13.27 3.13
C TYR A 64 7.79 -14.39 2.13
N GLN A 65 8.70 -15.34 2.01
CA GLN A 65 8.43 -16.62 1.35
C GLN A 65 7.49 -17.43 2.24
N THR A 66 6.26 -17.62 1.78
CA THR A 66 5.24 -18.32 2.56
C THR A 66 5.17 -19.80 2.24
N PHE A 67 4.87 -20.13 0.99
CA PHE A 67 4.84 -21.48 0.42
C PHE A 67 5.50 -21.45 -0.96
N PRO A 68 5.88 -22.61 -1.52
CA PRO A 68 6.36 -22.68 -2.90
C PRO A 68 5.38 -21.98 -3.87
N GLY A 69 5.88 -21.03 -4.64
CA GLY A 69 5.06 -20.22 -5.54
C GLY A 69 4.18 -19.16 -4.87
N MET A 70 4.34 -18.87 -3.57
CA MET A 70 3.56 -17.87 -2.85
C MET A 70 4.44 -16.96 -2.01
N GLU A 71 4.29 -15.65 -2.18
CA GLU A 71 4.96 -14.63 -1.38
C GLU A 71 3.96 -13.66 -0.76
N LEU A 72 4.32 -13.10 0.39
CA LEU A 72 3.62 -11.98 1.01
C LEU A 72 4.59 -10.82 1.20
N VAL A 73 4.24 -9.66 0.69
CA VAL A 73 5.06 -8.46 0.66
C VAL A 73 4.40 -7.35 1.45
N TYR A 74 5.07 -6.84 2.48
CA TYR A 74 4.70 -5.58 3.11
C TYR A 74 5.32 -4.44 2.33
N ASN A 75 4.50 -3.47 1.95
CA ASN A 75 4.90 -2.27 1.24
C ASN A 75 4.73 -1.07 2.16
N ASP A 76 5.78 -0.25 2.28
CA ASP A 76 5.81 1.01 3.00
C ASP A 76 6.45 2.06 2.08
N MET A 77 5.61 2.83 1.39
CA MET A 77 6.04 3.75 0.34
C MET A 77 5.81 5.20 0.78
N HIS A 78 6.88 5.98 0.80
CA HIS A 78 6.90 7.42 1.01
C HIS A 78 7.50 8.09 -0.23
N MET A 79 6.85 7.91 -1.38
CA MET A 79 7.27 8.40 -2.70
C MET A 79 6.05 8.60 -3.60
N GLU A 80 6.19 9.38 -4.66
CA GLU A 80 5.09 9.61 -5.60
C GLU A 80 4.90 8.46 -6.58
N TYR A 81 5.98 7.75 -6.91
CA TYR A 81 5.93 6.62 -7.83
C TYR A 81 7.08 5.64 -7.60
N CYS A 82 6.85 4.40 -8.00
CA CYS A 82 7.90 3.42 -8.23
C CYS A 82 7.68 2.69 -9.56
N ASN A 83 8.77 2.43 -10.26
CA ASN A 83 8.71 1.68 -11.51
C ASN A 83 8.67 0.18 -11.20
N LYS A 84 7.64 -0.50 -11.69
CA LYS A 84 7.55 -1.96 -11.67
C LYS A 84 7.89 -2.49 -13.05
N MET A 85 8.96 -3.28 -13.14
CA MET A 85 9.29 -4.02 -14.35
C MET A 85 8.62 -5.39 -14.28
N GLN A 86 7.50 -5.54 -14.96
CA GLN A 86 6.77 -6.80 -15.01
C GLN A 86 6.74 -7.35 -16.44
N SER A 87 7.12 -8.62 -16.59
CA SER A 87 6.80 -9.38 -17.81
C SER A 87 5.46 -10.09 -17.57
N PRO A 88 4.57 -10.17 -18.58
CA PRO A 88 3.38 -10.97 -18.48
C PRO A 88 3.73 -12.42 -18.11
N ARG A 89 3.07 -12.95 -17.08
CA ARG A 89 3.28 -14.33 -16.61
C ARG A 89 1.92 -15.03 -16.57
N PRO A 90 1.70 -16.08 -17.38
CA PRO A 90 0.51 -16.93 -17.26
C PRO A 90 0.43 -17.53 -15.85
N GLY A 91 -0.78 -17.63 -15.30
CA GLY A 91 -0.97 -18.24 -13.98
C GLY A 91 -0.48 -17.40 -12.79
N PHE A 92 -0.14 -16.14 -13.00
CA PHE A 92 0.23 -15.22 -11.91
C PHE A 92 -1.01 -14.51 -11.36
N ILE A 93 -1.18 -14.55 -10.05
CA ILE A 93 -2.24 -13.83 -9.32
C ILE A 93 -1.56 -12.85 -8.37
N GLU A 94 -2.00 -11.60 -8.39
CA GLU A 94 -1.59 -10.58 -7.43
C GLU A 94 -2.82 -10.11 -6.65
N ILE A 95 -2.75 -10.20 -5.32
CA ILE A 95 -3.77 -9.73 -4.39
C ILE A 95 -3.15 -8.58 -3.60
N ASN A 96 -3.75 -7.39 -3.67
CA ASN A 96 -3.28 -6.23 -2.95
C ASN A 96 -4.32 -5.76 -1.94
N TYR A 97 -3.89 -5.42 -0.74
CA TYR A 97 -4.69 -4.75 0.27
C TYR A 97 -4.04 -3.41 0.64
N CYS A 98 -4.79 -2.33 0.52
CA CYS A 98 -4.36 -1.01 0.96
C CYS A 98 -4.75 -0.78 2.41
N ARG A 99 -3.77 -0.59 3.29
CA ARG A 99 -3.98 -0.22 4.69
C ARG A 99 -4.13 1.28 4.85
N GLU A 100 -3.21 2.03 4.25
CA GLU A 100 -3.14 3.50 4.36
C GLU A 100 -2.68 4.11 3.04
N GLY A 101 -3.03 5.37 2.81
CA GLY A 101 -2.65 6.07 1.61
C GLY A 101 -3.47 5.70 0.38
N ARG A 102 -2.87 5.83 -0.80
CA ARG A 102 -3.54 5.56 -2.07
C ARG A 102 -2.56 5.05 -3.13
N CYS A 103 -3.06 4.13 -3.97
CA CYS A 103 -2.34 3.63 -5.12
C CYS A 103 -3.18 3.80 -6.38
N GLU A 104 -2.58 4.32 -7.44
CA GLU A 104 -3.21 4.40 -8.76
C GLU A 104 -3.17 3.05 -9.45
N CYS A 105 -4.33 2.60 -9.93
CA CYS A 105 -4.49 1.37 -10.68
C CYS A 105 -4.91 1.71 -12.11
N ALA A 106 -4.11 1.27 -13.09
CA ALA A 106 -4.39 1.50 -14.50
C ALA A 106 -5.27 0.38 -15.07
N PHE A 107 -6.31 0.76 -15.80
CA PHE A 107 -7.24 -0.11 -16.50
C PHE A 107 -7.09 0.06 -18.00
N GLY A 108 -6.68 -0.99 -18.67
CA GLY A 108 -6.41 -0.84 -20.08
C GLY A 108 -5.41 0.29 -20.34
N GLU A 109 -5.56 0.96 -21.49
CA GLU A 109 -4.64 2.04 -21.87
C GLU A 109 -5.12 3.44 -21.47
N ARG A 110 -6.36 3.61 -21.06
CA ARG A 110 -7.00 4.94 -20.96
C ARG A 110 -7.81 5.19 -19.69
N SER A 111 -7.95 4.21 -18.82
CA SER A 111 -8.78 4.34 -17.62
C SER A 111 -7.97 4.08 -16.36
N TYR A 112 -8.24 4.85 -15.32
CA TYR A 112 -7.56 4.80 -14.04
C TYR A 112 -8.58 4.74 -12.91
N CYS A 113 -8.26 4.02 -11.85
CA CYS A 113 -8.97 4.12 -10.58
C CYS A 113 -7.94 4.18 -9.44
N TYR A 114 -8.40 4.44 -8.23
CA TYR A 114 -7.51 4.62 -7.08
C TYR A 114 -7.92 3.69 -5.95
N MET A 115 -7.01 2.80 -5.59
CA MET A 115 -7.14 1.96 -4.41
C MET A 115 -6.91 2.82 -3.16
N ALA A 116 -7.80 2.74 -2.20
CA ALA A 116 -7.77 3.49 -0.95
C ALA A 116 -7.74 2.55 0.25
N ALA A 117 -7.51 3.08 1.45
CA ALA A 117 -7.52 2.31 2.68
C ALA A 117 -8.77 1.42 2.82
N GLY A 118 -8.57 0.14 3.11
CA GLY A 118 -9.59 -0.89 3.21
C GLY A 118 -10.05 -1.47 1.88
N ASN A 119 -9.40 -1.11 0.75
CA ASN A 119 -9.66 -1.78 -0.53
C ASN A 119 -8.78 -3.02 -0.69
N LEU A 120 -9.36 -4.05 -1.31
CA LEU A 120 -8.71 -5.25 -1.78
C LEU A 120 -8.77 -5.26 -3.31
N SER A 121 -7.67 -5.56 -3.98
CA SER A 121 -7.66 -5.81 -5.42
C SER A 121 -7.11 -7.20 -5.73
N ILE A 122 -7.62 -7.81 -6.79
CA ILE A 122 -7.14 -9.07 -7.34
C ILE A 122 -6.92 -8.86 -8.82
N CYS A 123 -5.73 -9.18 -9.32
CA CYS A 123 -5.40 -9.06 -10.73
C CYS A 123 -4.50 -10.20 -11.21
N THR A 124 -4.44 -10.35 -12.53
CA THR A 124 -3.50 -11.22 -13.22
C THR A 124 -2.56 -10.38 -14.06
N LEU A 125 -1.31 -10.80 -14.18
CA LEU A 125 -0.30 -10.06 -14.93
C LEU A 125 -0.43 -10.35 -16.43
N HIS A 126 -1.26 -9.58 -17.12
CA HIS A 126 -1.38 -9.68 -18.58
C HIS A 126 -0.58 -8.62 -19.36
N LYS A 127 0.02 -7.62 -18.68
CA LYS A 127 0.71 -6.48 -19.35
C LYS A 127 2.11 -6.26 -18.83
N LYS A 128 2.98 -5.80 -19.74
CA LYS A 128 4.37 -5.39 -19.43
C LYS A 128 4.38 -4.13 -18.58
N SER A 129 5.41 -3.99 -17.79
CA SER A 129 5.80 -2.93 -16.86
C SER A 129 4.85 -1.73 -16.75
N HIS A 130 4.50 -1.36 -15.55
CA HIS A 130 3.79 -0.12 -15.26
C HIS A 130 4.44 0.61 -14.09
N THR A 131 4.27 1.91 -14.06
CA THR A 131 4.63 2.72 -12.92
C THR A 131 3.51 2.66 -11.91
N SER A 132 3.79 2.19 -10.70
CA SER A 132 2.88 2.35 -9.57
C SER A 132 2.99 3.79 -9.09
N THR A 133 1.87 4.48 -8.99
CA THR A 133 1.82 5.88 -8.57
C THR A 133 1.04 6.00 -7.27
N PHE A 134 1.56 6.82 -6.36
CA PHE A 134 0.99 7.09 -5.05
C PHE A 134 0.64 8.58 -4.96
N PRO A 135 -0.60 8.97 -5.29
CA PRO A 135 -0.98 10.39 -5.41
C PRO A 135 -0.79 11.21 -4.15
N THR A 136 -0.77 10.56 -2.99
CA THR A 136 -0.54 11.20 -1.68
C THR A 136 0.88 11.04 -1.19
N SER A 137 1.81 10.59 -2.04
CA SER A 137 3.21 10.27 -1.69
C SER A 137 3.33 9.32 -0.49
N HIS A 138 2.28 8.57 -0.22
CA HIS A 138 2.15 7.66 0.91
C HIS A 138 1.27 6.46 0.55
N TYR A 139 1.80 5.25 0.78
CA TYR A 139 1.06 4.01 0.61
C TYR A 139 1.61 2.92 1.51
N HIS A 140 0.78 2.42 2.42
CA HIS A 140 1.03 1.20 3.18
C HIS A 140 0.08 0.11 2.73
N GLY A 141 0.61 -1.06 2.41
CA GLY A 141 -0.22 -2.17 1.96
C GLY A 141 0.48 -3.51 2.04
N ILE A 142 -0.29 -4.55 1.80
CA ILE A 142 0.21 -5.91 1.65
C ILE A 142 -0.10 -6.37 0.23
N THR A 143 0.90 -6.91 -0.44
CA THR A 143 0.77 -7.61 -1.71
C THR A 143 1.01 -9.09 -1.48
N ILE A 144 0.15 -9.94 -2.01
CA ILE A 144 0.32 -11.40 -2.05
C ILE A 144 0.45 -11.78 -3.52
N THR A 145 1.52 -12.51 -3.84
CA THR A 145 1.75 -13.04 -5.19
C THR A 145 1.65 -14.55 -5.18
N ILE A 146 1.01 -15.11 -6.20
CA ILE A 146 0.85 -16.55 -6.37
C ILE A 146 1.18 -16.91 -7.81
N GLU A 147 2.16 -17.77 -8.00
CA GLU A 147 2.54 -18.34 -9.29
C GLU A 147 2.00 -19.79 -9.37
N LEU A 148 0.92 -20.01 -10.09
CA LEU A 148 0.23 -21.30 -10.14
C LEU A 148 1.10 -22.44 -10.66
N GLU A 149 2.07 -22.14 -11.54
CA GLU A 149 3.01 -23.10 -12.10
C GLU A 149 4.06 -23.57 -11.08
N GLU A 150 4.35 -22.76 -10.07
CA GLU A 150 5.33 -23.04 -9.03
C GLU A 150 4.73 -23.73 -7.79
N ILE A 151 3.41 -23.91 -7.77
CA ILE A 151 2.73 -24.61 -6.66
C ILE A 151 3.05 -26.11 -6.74
N THR A 152 3.73 -26.63 -5.70
CA THR A 152 4.09 -28.05 -5.64
C THR A 152 2.85 -28.96 -5.46
N ASP A 153 3.01 -30.24 -5.79
CA ASP A 153 1.92 -31.22 -5.63
C ASP A 153 1.51 -31.40 -4.17
N GLU A 154 2.47 -31.30 -3.22
CA GLU A 154 2.19 -31.31 -1.80
C GLU A 154 1.30 -30.14 -1.39
N MET A 155 1.65 -28.93 -1.86
CA MET A 155 0.85 -27.74 -1.59
C MET A 155 -0.52 -27.84 -2.24
N ARG A 156 -0.64 -28.38 -3.46
CA ARG A 156 -1.94 -28.65 -4.11
C ARG A 156 -2.83 -29.58 -3.27
N ARG A 157 -2.25 -30.62 -2.64
CA ARG A 157 -2.97 -31.53 -1.74
C ARG A 157 -3.48 -30.80 -0.48
N ILE A 158 -2.65 -29.92 0.13
CA ILE A 158 -3.04 -29.10 1.29
C ILE A 158 -4.20 -28.16 0.91
N LEU A 159 -4.08 -27.44 -0.20
CA LEU A 159 -5.12 -26.54 -0.68
C LEU A 159 -6.44 -27.28 -0.93
N LYS A 160 -6.38 -28.46 -1.54
CA LYS A 160 -7.55 -29.32 -1.77
C LYS A 160 -8.19 -29.79 -0.46
N LEU A 161 -7.37 -30.19 0.53
CA LEU A 161 -7.86 -30.59 1.87
C LEU A 161 -8.60 -29.46 2.56
N LEU A 162 -8.13 -28.23 2.39
CA LEU A 162 -8.73 -27.02 2.94
C LEU A 162 -9.84 -26.43 2.05
N SER A 163 -10.22 -27.10 0.96
CA SER A 163 -11.21 -26.60 -0.03
C SER A 163 -10.84 -25.26 -0.67
N ILE A 164 -9.55 -24.92 -0.73
CA ILE A 164 -9.06 -23.71 -1.38
C ILE A 164 -8.89 -23.94 -2.88
N ASN A 165 -9.55 -23.11 -3.70
CA ASN A 165 -9.53 -23.21 -5.15
C ASN A 165 -8.88 -21.99 -5.80
N LEU A 166 -7.56 -22.06 -6.04
CA LEU A 166 -6.81 -20.99 -6.69
C LEU A 166 -7.23 -20.77 -8.15
N THR A 167 -7.67 -21.83 -8.85
CA THR A 167 -8.15 -21.70 -10.23
C THR A 167 -9.38 -20.81 -10.30
N ARG A 168 -10.33 -20.96 -9.36
CA ARG A 168 -11.52 -20.10 -9.28
C ARG A 168 -11.12 -18.62 -9.08
N ILE A 169 -10.14 -18.35 -8.20
CA ILE A 169 -9.63 -16.99 -7.97
C ILE A 169 -8.97 -16.44 -9.24
N SER A 170 -8.16 -17.27 -9.93
CA SER A 170 -7.48 -16.89 -11.17
C SER A 170 -8.45 -16.63 -12.31
N GLU A 171 -9.43 -17.51 -12.53
CA GLU A 171 -10.47 -17.35 -13.57
C GLU A 171 -11.28 -16.09 -13.34
N PHE A 172 -11.61 -15.81 -12.09
CA PHE A 172 -12.29 -14.58 -11.73
C PHE A 172 -11.44 -13.34 -12.05
N ALA A 173 -10.19 -13.30 -11.60
CA ALA A 173 -9.26 -12.20 -11.88
C ALA A 173 -9.02 -12.02 -13.39
N GLY A 174 -9.00 -13.12 -14.16
CA GLY A 174 -8.81 -13.13 -15.61
C GLY A 174 -9.98 -12.56 -16.42
N LYS A 175 -11.22 -12.60 -15.88
CA LYS A 175 -12.40 -12.07 -16.58
C LYS A 175 -12.36 -10.57 -16.85
N GLN A 176 -11.69 -9.79 -16.01
CA GLN A 176 -11.69 -8.32 -16.03
C GLN A 176 -10.30 -7.69 -15.95
N ASP A 177 -9.20 -8.44 -16.11
CA ASP A 177 -7.80 -8.03 -15.91
C ASP A 177 -7.48 -7.50 -14.50
N PHE A 178 -8.45 -6.92 -13.81
CA PHE A 178 -8.31 -6.30 -12.49
C PHE A 178 -9.67 -6.21 -11.81
N TYR A 179 -9.71 -6.59 -10.58
CA TYR A 179 -10.88 -6.51 -9.74
C TYR A 179 -10.55 -5.78 -8.44
N MET A 180 -11.40 -4.86 -8.01
CA MET A 180 -11.21 -4.12 -6.76
C MET A 180 -12.52 -4.02 -5.99
N VAL A 181 -12.45 -4.28 -4.68
CA VAL A 181 -13.62 -4.22 -3.78
C VAL A 181 -13.24 -3.55 -2.47
N ARG A 182 -14.24 -3.06 -1.76
CA ARG A 182 -14.09 -2.79 -0.34
C ARG A 182 -13.97 -4.12 0.40
N ALA A 183 -12.87 -4.35 1.09
CA ALA A 183 -12.72 -5.54 1.92
C ALA A 183 -13.81 -5.56 3.01
N ASN A 184 -14.46 -6.71 3.19
CA ASN A 184 -15.41 -6.90 4.28
C ASN A 184 -14.68 -6.97 5.63
N GLU A 185 -15.41 -6.95 6.73
CA GLU A 185 -14.83 -6.93 8.08
C GLU A 185 -13.90 -8.13 8.35
N THR A 186 -14.25 -9.31 7.87
CA THR A 186 -13.44 -10.53 8.02
C THR A 186 -12.08 -10.39 7.32
N VAL A 187 -12.08 -9.93 6.07
CA VAL A 187 -10.85 -9.70 5.30
C VAL A 187 -10.01 -8.57 5.93
N GLN A 188 -10.65 -7.48 6.36
CA GLN A 188 -9.97 -6.39 7.06
C GLN A 188 -9.32 -6.87 8.37
N HIS A 189 -10.00 -7.74 9.11
CA HIS A 189 -9.47 -8.33 10.35
C HIS A 189 -8.20 -9.15 10.10
N ILE A 190 -8.20 -10.03 9.08
CA ILE A 190 -7.02 -10.80 8.70
C ILE A 190 -5.82 -9.89 8.44
N PHE A 191 -5.99 -8.84 7.63
CA PHE A 191 -4.91 -7.90 7.34
C PHE A 191 -4.48 -7.10 8.57
N SER A 192 -5.40 -6.72 9.45
CA SER A 192 -5.08 -6.04 10.71
C SER A 192 -4.18 -6.89 11.60
N GLU A 193 -4.49 -8.17 11.73
CA GLU A 193 -3.69 -9.10 12.52
C GLU A 193 -2.28 -9.32 11.95
N LEU A 194 -2.12 -9.33 10.62
CA LEU A 194 -0.82 -9.43 9.96
C LEU A 194 0.12 -8.27 10.33
N TYR A 195 -0.41 -7.10 10.66
CA TYR A 195 0.39 -5.95 11.10
C TYR A 195 0.72 -5.95 12.60
N THR A 196 -0.06 -6.65 13.42
CA THR A 196 0.05 -6.61 14.88
C THR A 196 0.71 -7.84 15.49
N VAL A 197 0.97 -8.86 14.67
CA VAL A 197 1.56 -10.13 15.12
C VAL A 197 2.99 -9.94 15.65
N GLN A 198 3.35 -10.69 16.70
CA GLN A 198 4.68 -10.67 17.28
C GLN A 198 5.73 -11.24 16.32
N GLU A 199 6.89 -10.60 16.22
CA GLU A 199 7.93 -10.94 15.22
C GLU A 199 8.39 -12.41 15.27
N HIS A 200 8.52 -13.01 16.47
CA HIS A 200 9.03 -14.38 16.59
C HIS A 200 8.10 -15.47 16.02
N ILE A 201 6.78 -15.21 15.92
CA ILE A 201 5.82 -16.15 15.30
C ILE A 201 5.37 -15.68 13.91
N LYS A 202 5.75 -14.49 13.51
CA LYS A 202 5.26 -13.82 12.30
C LYS A 202 5.32 -14.67 11.03
N PRO A 203 6.41 -15.38 10.72
CA PRO A 203 6.48 -16.19 9.51
C PRO A 203 5.44 -17.32 9.46
N SER A 204 5.23 -18.01 10.57
CA SER A 204 4.23 -19.09 10.67
C SER A 204 2.82 -18.52 10.67
N TYR A 205 2.63 -17.39 11.35
CA TYR A 205 1.35 -16.70 11.41
C TYR A 205 0.91 -16.19 10.02
N ILE A 206 1.82 -15.62 9.25
CA ILE A 206 1.58 -15.21 7.86
C ILE A 206 1.07 -16.38 7.01
N ARG A 207 1.68 -17.57 7.15
CA ARG A 207 1.24 -18.77 6.42
C ARG A 207 -0.20 -19.16 6.75
N ILE A 208 -0.56 -19.17 8.04
CA ILE A 208 -1.92 -19.48 8.48
C ILE A 208 -2.91 -18.44 7.93
N LYS A 209 -2.61 -17.15 8.05
CA LYS A 209 -3.47 -16.07 7.58
C LYS A 209 -3.60 -16.03 6.06
N LEU A 210 -2.55 -16.42 5.34
CA LEU A 210 -2.63 -16.56 3.89
C LEU A 210 -3.63 -17.66 3.50
N LEU A 211 -3.58 -18.83 4.13
CA LEU A 211 -4.54 -19.91 3.86
C LEU A 211 -5.98 -19.51 4.22
N GLU A 212 -6.17 -18.84 5.36
CA GLU A 212 -7.47 -18.31 5.77
C GLU A 212 -8.02 -17.32 4.74
N LEU A 213 -7.19 -16.36 4.28
CA LEU A 213 -7.59 -15.41 3.25
C LEU A 213 -7.97 -16.11 1.94
N LEU A 214 -7.16 -17.06 1.47
CA LEU A 214 -7.42 -17.80 0.23
C LEU A 214 -8.70 -18.63 0.33
N LEU A 215 -9.00 -19.21 1.48
CA LEU A 215 -10.27 -19.92 1.72
C LEU A 215 -11.46 -18.95 1.59
N ILE A 216 -11.39 -17.80 2.25
CA ILE A 216 -12.45 -16.78 2.17
C ILE A 216 -12.63 -16.28 0.74
N LEU A 217 -11.55 -16.02 0.02
CA LEU A 217 -11.60 -15.57 -1.38
C LEU A 217 -12.19 -16.67 -2.28
N THR A 218 -11.93 -17.95 -2.01
CA THR A 218 -12.55 -19.05 -2.76
C THR A 218 -14.06 -19.06 -2.62
N GLU A 219 -14.59 -18.76 -1.43
CA GLU A 219 -16.02 -18.76 -1.13
C GLU A 219 -16.74 -17.45 -1.52
N MET A 220 -16.00 -16.40 -1.85
CA MET A 220 -16.61 -15.12 -2.25
C MET A 220 -17.42 -15.27 -3.54
N ASP A 221 -18.64 -14.72 -3.53
CA ASP A 221 -19.49 -14.59 -4.71
C ASP A 221 -19.15 -13.27 -5.44
N PHE A 222 -18.11 -13.33 -6.23
CA PHE A 222 -17.61 -12.18 -6.96
C PHE A 222 -18.60 -11.60 -7.99
N ASP A 223 -19.50 -12.41 -8.53
CA ASP A 223 -20.49 -11.96 -9.52
C ASP A 223 -21.57 -11.07 -8.88
N ARG A 224 -21.77 -11.19 -7.56
CA ARG A 224 -22.68 -10.33 -6.78
C ARG A 224 -22.06 -9.05 -6.25
N ILE A 225 -20.73 -8.96 -6.26
CA ILE A 225 -20.05 -7.79 -5.74
C ILE A 225 -20.05 -6.72 -6.83
N LYS A 226 -20.80 -5.64 -6.58
CA LYS A 226 -20.82 -4.49 -7.50
C LYS A 226 -19.47 -3.80 -7.51
N ASN A 227 -18.95 -3.60 -8.71
CA ASN A 227 -17.75 -2.79 -8.93
C ASN A 227 -18.16 -1.29 -8.87
N ASP A 228 -18.23 -0.73 -7.68
CA ASP A 228 -18.68 0.66 -7.45
C ASP A 228 -17.55 1.69 -7.61
N TYR A 229 -16.43 1.31 -8.23
CA TYR A 229 -15.30 2.22 -8.38
C TYR A 229 -15.48 3.21 -9.52
N VAL A 230 -15.06 4.43 -9.25
CA VAL A 230 -15.09 5.51 -10.23
C VAL A 230 -13.84 5.42 -11.10
N TYR A 231 -14.06 5.26 -12.40
CA TYR A 231 -12.99 5.31 -13.39
C TYR A 231 -12.79 6.71 -13.91
N PHE A 232 -11.53 7.06 -14.14
CA PHE A 232 -11.11 8.35 -14.69
C PHE A 232 -10.36 8.14 -16.00
N SER A 233 -10.62 9.01 -16.97
CA SER A 233 -9.86 9.02 -18.22
C SER A 233 -8.44 9.57 -17.99
N LYS A 234 -7.52 9.29 -18.91
CA LYS A 234 -6.17 9.85 -18.90
C LYS A 234 -6.17 11.38 -18.87
N SER A 235 -7.10 12.01 -19.61
CA SER A 235 -7.26 13.46 -19.59
C SER A 235 -7.67 13.98 -18.21
N GLN A 236 -8.70 13.37 -17.59
CA GLN A 236 -9.15 13.75 -16.26
C GLN A 236 -8.04 13.57 -15.22
N ARG A 237 -7.32 12.45 -15.28
CA ARG A 237 -6.17 12.19 -14.41
C ARG A 237 -5.09 13.26 -14.55
N ASN A 238 -4.67 13.57 -15.78
CA ASN A 238 -3.61 14.56 -16.02
C ASN A 238 -4.04 15.96 -15.61
N CYS A 239 -5.26 16.39 -15.96
CA CYS A 239 -5.82 17.66 -15.53
C CYS A 239 -5.88 17.77 -13.98
N THR A 240 -6.30 16.70 -13.30
CA THR A 240 -6.36 16.69 -11.84
C THR A 240 -4.98 16.80 -11.20
N ARG A 241 -3.94 16.19 -11.78
CA ARG A 241 -2.54 16.38 -11.35
C ARG A 241 -2.07 17.82 -11.54
N GLN A 242 -2.34 18.40 -12.68
CA GLN A 242 -1.97 19.80 -12.93
C GLN A 242 -2.64 20.75 -11.93
N ILE A 243 -3.93 20.52 -11.61
CA ILE A 243 -4.63 21.28 -10.56
C ILE A 243 -3.95 21.10 -9.20
N HIS A 244 -3.61 19.87 -8.82
CA HIS A 244 -2.90 19.59 -7.58
C HIS A 244 -1.57 20.33 -7.51
N ASP A 245 -0.73 20.20 -8.54
CA ASP A 245 0.60 20.80 -8.57
C ASP A 245 0.51 22.34 -8.55
N PHE A 246 -0.51 22.90 -9.20
CA PHE A 246 -0.79 24.31 -9.17
C PHE A 246 -1.16 24.80 -7.76
N ILE A 247 -2.13 24.17 -7.08
CA ILE A 247 -2.55 24.62 -5.73
C ILE A 247 -1.50 24.39 -4.66
N VAL A 248 -0.67 23.36 -4.80
CA VAL A 248 0.46 23.09 -3.90
C VAL A 248 1.59 24.10 -4.14
N GLY A 249 1.88 24.44 -5.39
CA GLY A 249 2.85 25.47 -5.75
C GLY A 249 2.43 26.89 -5.34
N HIS A 250 1.13 27.13 -5.17
CA HIS A 250 0.55 28.42 -4.79
C HIS A 250 -0.14 28.37 -3.42
N ILE A 251 0.52 27.74 -2.45
CA ILE A 251 -0.06 27.37 -1.15
C ILE A 251 -0.58 28.59 -0.36
N LYS A 252 -0.01 29.77 -0.56
CA LYS A 252 -0.41 31.03 0.09
C LYS A 252 -1.71 31.60 -0.45
N GLU A 253 -2.05 31.26 -1.69
CA GLU A 253 -3.16 31.83 -2.41
C GLU A 253 -4.47 31.07 -2.15
N HIS A 254 -5.58 31.71 -2.44
CA HIS A 254 -6.93 31.17 -2.27
C HIS A 254 -7.65 31.22 -3.61
N TYR A 255 -7.94 30.04 -4.13
CA TYR A 255 -8.69 29.89 -5.38
C TYR A 255 -10.05 29.26 -5.08
N THR A 256 -11.09 29.75 -5.73
CA THR A 256 -12.39 29.08 -5.74
C THR A 256 -12.37 27.86 -6.65
N ILE A 257 -13.33 26.98 -6.46
CA ILE A 257 -13.50 25.80 -7.34
C ILE A 257 -13.79 26.25 -8.78
N GLU A 258 -14.55 27.33 -8.92
CA GLU A 258 -14.97 27.91 -10.18
C GLU A 258 -13.76 28.48 -10.93
N GLU A 259 -12.89 29.24 -10.29
CA GLU A 259 -11.65 29.78 -10.86
C GLU A 259 -10.69 28.67 -11.30
N LEU A 260 -10.49 27.63 -10.45
CA LEU A 260 -9.67 26.47 -10.83
C LEU A 260 -10.28 25.72 -12.01
N ALA A 261 -11.58 25.50 -12.01
CA ALA A 261 -12.27 24.78 -13.07
C ALA A 261 -12.19 25.51 -14.42
N GLU A 262 -12.30 26.84 -14.41
CA GLU A 262 -12.12 27.70 -15.59
C GLU A 262 -10.66 27.65 -16.08
N CYS A 263 -9.69 27.84 -15.17
CA CYS A 263 -8.26 27.84 -15.52
C CYS A 263 -7.79 26.53 -16.19
N PHE A 264 -8.34 25.39 -15.75
CA PHE A 264 -7.94 24.06 -16.25
C PHE A 264 -8.96 23.44 -17.23
N GLU A 265 -9.93 24.21 -17.73
CA GLU A 265 -10.92 23.79 -18.72
C GLU A 265 -11.66 22.49 -18.32
N ILE A 266 -11.99 22.35 -17.06
CA ILE A 266 -12.73 21.20 -16.50
C ILE A 266 -14.01 21.68 -15.79
N SER A 267 -15.12 20.91 -15.90
CA SER A 267 -16.31 21.30 -15.13
C SER A 267 -16.08 21.17 -13.61
N PRO A 268 -16.64 22.08 -12.77
CA PRO A 268 -16.52 22.03 -11.32
C PRO A 268 -16.90 20.67 -10.71
N THR A 269 -17.94 20.04 -11.24
CA THR A 269 -18.42 18.73 -10.81
C THR A 269 -17.40 17.62 -11.12
N ALA A 270 -16.86 17.61 -12.35
CA ALA A 270 -15.84 16.65 -12.75
C ALA A 270 -14.56 16.84 -11.92
N MET A 271 -14.11 18.10 -11.73
CA MET A 271 -12.94 18.40 -10.90
C MET A 271 -13.09 17.90 -9.47
N LYS A 272 -14.21 18.23 -8.78
CA LYS A 272 -14.48 17.76 -7.41
C LYS A 272 -14.44 16.24 -7.31
N ARG A 273 -15.06 15.53 -8.27
CA ARG A 273 -15.10 14.07 -8.31
C ARG A 273 -13.72 13.46 -8.54
N CYS A 274 -12.98 13.99 -9.55
CA CYS A 274 -11.65 13.49 -9.91
C CYS A 274 -10.65 13.74 -8.78
N PHE A 275 -10.64 14.95 -8.22
CA PHE A 275 -9.73 15.31 -7.15
C PHE A 275 -9.97 14.46 -5.88
N LYS A 276 -11.23 14.32 -5.45
CA LYS A 276 -11.58 13.46 -4.32
C LYS A 276 -11.25 11.99 -4.60
N GLY A 277 -11.48 11.50 -5.81
CA GLY A 277 -11.14 10.14 -6.20
C GLY A 277 -9.64 9.89 -6.15
N MET A 278 -8.84 10.85 -6.62
CA MET A 278 -7.38 10.73 -6.72
C MET A 278 -6.67 10.96 -5.38
N TYR A 279 -7.03 12.03 -4.65
CA TYR A 279 -6.36 12.46 -3.42
C TYR A 279 -7.11 12.09 -2.13
N GLY A 280 -8.30 11.51 -2.22
CA GLY A 280 -9.07 11.01 -1.08
C GLY A 280 -9.93 12.05 -0.36
N ALA A 281 -9.68 13.33 -0.59
CA ALA A 281 -10.36 14.44 0.06
C ALA A 281 -10.82 15.51 -0.95
N PRO A 282 -11.86 16.31 -0.63
CA PRO A 282 -12.18 17.51 -1.40
C PRO A 282 -10.97 18.47 -1.44
N VAL A 283 -10.87 19.28 -2.50
CA VAL A 283 -9.74 20.20 -2.74
C VAL A 283 -9.36 21.02 -1.51
N TYR A 284 -10.35 21.68 -0.87
CA TYR A 284 -10.07 22.51 0.32
C TYR A 284 -9.66 21.74 1.56
N ALA A 285 -10.23 20.56 1.77
CA ALA A 285 -9.83 19.69 2.88
C ALA A 285 -8.39 19.20 2.68
N TYR A 286 -8.06 18.76 1.47
CA TYR A 286 -6.71 18.35 1.09
C TYR A 286 -5.69 19.49 1.32
N LEU A 287 -5.98 20.68 0.75
CA LEU A 287 -5.09 21.83 0.87
C LEU A 287 -4.91 22.27 2.33
N ARG A 288 -5.97 22.19 3.15
CA ARG A 288 -5.88 22.47 4.58
C ARG A 288 -4.89 21.52 5.28
N THR A 289 -5.06 20.22 5.10
CA THR A 289 -4.15 19.21 5.70
C THR A 289 -2.72 19.41 5.19
N TYR A 290 -2.54 19.64 3.90
CA TYR A 290 -1.23 19.90 3.30
C TYR A 290 -0.54 21.15 3.90
N ARG A 291 -1.28 22.25 4.07
CA ARG A 291 -0.80 23.48 4.75
C ARG A 291 -0.32 23.18 6.17
N LEU A 292 -1.08 22.37 6.92
CA LEU A 292 -0.72 22.02 8.30
C LEU A 292 0.51 21.11 8.37
N GLN A 293 0.71 20.21 7.42
CA GLN A 293 1.92 19.40 7.30
C GLN A 293 3.17 20.27 7.03
N ILE A 294 3.05 21.26 6.13
CA ILE A 294 4.15 22.23 5.91
C ILE A 294 4.41 23.04 7.18
N ALA A 295 3.36 23.48 7.89
CA ALA A 295 3.52 24.20 9.16
C ALA A 295 4.27 23.37 10.21
N GLU A 296 3.91 22.09 10.35
CA GLU A 296 4.60 21.19 11.27
C GLU A 296 6.10 21.07 10.95
N LYS A 297 6.45 20.94 9.67
CA LYS A 297 7.85 20.92 9.23
C LYS A 297 8.57 22.23 9.59
N LEU A 298 7.98 23.39 9.27
CA LEU A 298 8.55 24.69 9.57
C LEU A 298 8.71 24.95 11.08
N LEU A 299 7.76 24.46 11.90
CA LEU A 299 7.85 24.51 13.36
C LEU A 299 9.03 23.70 13.90
N ARG A 300 9.27 22.51 13.32
CA ARG A 300 10.43 21.67 13.69
C ARG A 300 11.77 22.30 13.31
N GLU A 301 11.82 23.00 12.19
CA GLU A 301 13.02 23.72 11.73
C GLU A 301 13.36 24.92 12.64
N GLY A 302 12.35 25.51 13.31
CA GLY A 302 12.53 26.54 14.33
C GLY A 302 13.01 27.92 13.84
N ASN A 303 13.01 28.12 12.51
CA ASN A 303 13.57 29.34 11.89
C ASN A 303 12.55 30.50 11.81
N LEU A 304 11.27 30.23 12.01
CA LEU A 304 10.17 31.18 11.84
C LEU A 304 9.28 31.19 13.09
N SER A 305 8.73 32.34 13.40
CA SER A 305 7.68 32.46 14.42
C SER A 305 6.37 31.84 13.97
N VAL A 306 5.51 31.47 14.91
CA VAL A 306 4.17 30.91 14.63
C VAL A 306 3.35 31.83 13.71
N GLY A 307 3.47 33.16 13.86
CA GLY A 307 2.79 34.15 13.01
C GLY A 307 3.32 34.14 11.56
N GLU A 308 4.65 34.08 11.41
CA GLU A 308 5.30 34.01 10.09
C GLU A 308 4.92 32.68 9.39
N ILE A 309 4.95 31.55 10.11
CA ILE A 309 4.51 30.26 9.58
C ILE A 309 3.07 30.31 9.10
N ALA A 310 2.14 30.90 9.90
CA ALA A 310 0.76 31.07 9.49
C ALA A 310 0.65 31.80 8.15
N THR A 311 1.41 32.88 7.97
CA THR A 311 1.45 33.68 6.72
C THR A 311 2.04 32.87 5.56
N GLU A 312 3.15 32.16 5.81
CA GLU A 312 3.82 31.31 4.79
C GLU A 312 2.93 30.22 4.22
N ILE A 313 2.02 29.68 5.02
CA ILE A 313 1.07 28.64 4.59
C ILE A 313 -0.32 29.20 4.18
N GLY A 314 -0.46 30.55 4.06
CA GLY A 314 -1.66 31.19 3.53
C GLY A 314 -2.79 31.41 4.54
N TYR A 315 -2.50 31.44 5.85
CA TYR A 315 -3.48 31.85 6.85
C TYR A 315 -3.36 33.35 7.11
N THR A 316 -4.40 34.09 6.80
CA THR A 316 -4.48 35.55 7.11
C THR A 316 -4.75 35.83 8.58
N ASN A 317 -5.25 34.85 9.35
CA ASN A 317 -5.57 34.98 10.77
C ASN A 317 -4.83 33.89 11.57
N PRO A 318 -3.83 34.27 12.41
CA PRO A 318 -3.07 33.31 13.23
C PRO A 318 -3.95 32.48 14.18
N ASN A 319 -5.07 33.02 14.68
CA ASN A 319 -5.96 32.26 15.56
C ASN A 319 -6.69 31.13 14.81
N LYS A 320 -7.05 31.36 13.52
CA LYS A 320 -7.62 30.30 12.67
C LYS A 320 -6.58 29.22 12.38
N PHE A 321 -5.32 29.59 12.17
CA PHE A 321 -4.21 28.65 12.04
C PHE A 321 -4.05 27.81 13.31
N THR A 322 -3.92 28.46 14.48
CA THR A 322 -3.76 27.76 15.77
C THR A 322 -4.90 26.78 16.04
N SER A 323 -6.15 27.20 15.78
CA SER A 323 -7.31 26.32 15.92
C SER A 323 -7.30 25.14 14.95
N ALA A 324 -6.91 25.37 13.69
CA ALA A 324 -6.82 24.33 12.68
C ALA A 324 -5.71 23.32 13.01
N PHE A 325 -4.54 23.81 13.46
CA PHE A 325 -3.40 22.99 13.85
C PHE A 325 -3.72 22.13 15.08
N ARG A 326 -4.34 22.74 16.11
CA ARG A 326 -4.79 21.99 17.29
C ARG A 326 -5.83 20.92 16.95
N GLY A 327 -6.72 21.20 16.02
CA GLY A 327 -7.72 20.22 15.55
C GLY A 327 -7.10 19.02 14.83
N GLU A 328 -5.95 19.22 14.16
CA GLU A 328 -5.24 18.16 13.42
C GLU A 328 -4.30 17.37 14.33
N TYR A 329 -3.52 18.06 15.17
CA TYR A 329 -2.43 17.44 15.95
C TYR A 329 -2.71 17.30 17.45
N GLY A 330 -3.86 17.76 17.94
CA GLY A 330 -4.25 17.71 19.35
C GLY A 330 -3.53 18.72 20.25
N MET A 331 -2.57 19.49 19.73
CA MET A 331 -1.75 20.50 20.44
C MET A 331 -1.62 21.79 19.61
N THR A 332 -1.34 22.90 20.28
CA THR A 332 -1.10 24.17 19.60
C THR A 332 0.28 24.20 18.91
N PRO A 333 0.52 25.08 17.90
CA PRO A 333 1.84 25.25 17.30
C PRO A 333 2.94 25.57 18.33
N THR A 334 2.64 26.38 19.34
CA THR A 334 3.59 26.75 20.40
C THR A 334 3.93 25.55 21.31
N GLU A 335 2.95 24.73 21.67
CA GLU A 335 3.19 23.49 22.42
C GLU A 335 4.03 22.51 21.63
N SER A 336 3.81 22.41 20.30
CA SER A 336 4.58 21.54 19.40
C SER A 336 6.07 21.92 19.39
N VAL A 337 6.40 23.20 19.31
CA VAL A 337 7.80 23.69 19.39
C VAL A 337 8.43 23.33 20.73
N SER A 338 7.72 23.57 21.83
CA SER A 338 8.21 23.28 23.18
C SER A 338 8.50 21.77 23.37
N TYR A 339 7.65 20.91 22.83
CA TYR A 339 7.83 19.45 22.89
C TYR A 339 9.03 18.98 22.07
N THR A 340 9.28 19.57 20.90
CA THR A 340 10.42 19.24 20.04
C THR A 340 11.76 19.60 20.72
N HIS A 341 11.82 20.72 21.43
CA HIS A 341 13.02 21.13 22.18
C HIS A 341 13.31 20.24 23.40
N LEU A 342 12.29 19.60 23.99
CA LEU A 342 12.46 18.69 25.13
C LEU A 342 12.91 17.28 24.71
N THR A 343 12.72 16.90 23.44
CA THR A 343 13.04 15.55 22.91
C THR A 343 14.38 15.47 22.18
N LEU A 344 15.09 16.59 21.97
CA LEU A 344 16.46 16.57 21.48
C LEU A 344 17.37 16.06 22.62
N PRO A 345 18.11 14.94 22.46
CA PRO A 345 19.09 14.53 23.45
C PRO A 345 20.14 15.63 23.54
N THR A 346 20.35 16.17 24.75
CA THR A 346 21.51 16.99 25.05
C THR A 346 22.74 16.14 24.83
N ILE A 347 23.37 16.25 23.67
CA ILE A 347 24.68 15.67 23.41
C ILE A 347 25.67 16.59 24.15
N LEU A 348 26.08 16.19 25.36
CA LEU A 348 27.27 16.62 26.04
C LEU A 348 28.46 15.77 25.65
#